data_ef63dff78ad1953d0873499b72e98dad
#
_entry.id   ef63dff78ad1953d0873499b72e98dad
#
_cell.length_a   1.000
_cell.length_b   1.000
_cell.length_c   1.000
_cell.angle_alpha   90.00
_cell.angle_beta   90.00
_cell.angle_gamma   90.00
#
_symmetry.space_group_name_H-M   'P 1'
#
loop_
_entity.id
_entity.type
_entity.pdbx_description
1 polymer ?
#
loop_
_entity_poly.entity_id
_entity_poly.type
_entity_poly.pdbx_seq_one_letter_code
_entity_poly.pdbx_strand_id
1 'polypeptide(L)'
;MKHLLGEEYEDYLKCYEEPRHYGLRVNTNKISVEDFLKIAPWPLRPVPWISNGFYYDGDQIQPAKHPYYFAGLYYLQEPSAMTPADRLLIEPGDRVLDVCAAPGGKATELGAKLQGKGVLMANDISNSRAKGLLKNIELFGIGNKIGRASCRERG
;
A
#
# COMPACT_ATOMS: atom_id res chain seq x y z
N MET A 1 13.93 0.31 24.60
CA MET A 1 14.10 1.50 23.72
C MET A 1 15.11 2.48 24.31
N LYS A 2 14.93 3.02 25.54
CA LYS A 2 15.88 3.98 26.14
C LYS A 2 17.34 3.49 26.13
N HIS A 3 17.55 2.22 26.44
CA HIS A 3 18.90 1.60 26.44
C HIS A 3 19.50 1.43 25.02
N LEU A 4 18.66 1.32 23.99
CA LEU A 4 19.12 1.17 22.60
C LEU A 4 19.42 2.52 21.94
N LEU A 5 18.65 3.54 22.27
CA LEU A 5 18.72 4.87 21.65
C LEU A 5 19.65 5.84 22.39
N GLY A 6 19.98 5.55 23.66
CA GLY A 6 20.86 6.43 24.46
C GLY A 6 20.35 7.87 24.46
N GLU A 7 21.17 8.79 23.94
CA GLU A 7 20.88 10.23 23.88
C GLU A 7 19.75 10.58 22.91
N GLU A 8 19.53 9.76 21.87
CA GLU A 8 18.45 9.96 20.88
C GLU A 8 17.06 9.60 21.44
N TYR A 9 16.97 9.04 22.65
CA TYR A 9 15.70 8.60 23.22
C TYR A 9 14.68 9.72 23.41
N GLU A 10 15.14 10.90 23.82
CA GLU A 10 14.25 12.05 24.03
C GLU A 10 13.70 12.60 22.69
N ASP A 11 14.51 12.61 21.66
CA ASP A 11 14.06 13.00 20.30
C ASP A 11 13.10 11.97 19.70
N TYR A 12 13.35 10.68 19.95
CA TYR A 12 12.41 9.62 19.61
C TYR A 12 11.03 9.81 20.29
N LEU A 13 11.01 10.23 21.56
CA LEU A 13 9.73 10.49 22.25
C LEU A 13 8.98 11.68 21.65
N LYS A 14 9.68 12.74 21.25
CA LYS A 14 9.06 13.91 20.60
C LYS A 14 8.33 13.55 19.31
N CYS A 15 8.77 12.52 18.56
CA CYS A 15 8.09 12.07 17.35
C CYS A 15 6.65 11.61 17.60
N TYR A 16 6.30 11.19 18.83
CA TYR A 16 4.92 10.80 19.17
C TYR A 16 4.00 12.00 19.43
N GLU A 17 4.56 13.19 19.63
CA GLU A 17 3.82 14.45 19.80
C GLU A 17 3.52 15.12 18.46
N GLU A 18 4.20 14.68 17.39
CA GLU A 18 3.97 15.20 16.05
C GLU A 18 2.65 14.71 15.44
N PRO A 19 1.97 15.53 14.63
CA PRO A 19 0.77 15.13 13.93
C PRO A 19 1.02 13.90 13.04
N ARG A 20 0.06 12.97 13.03
CA ARG A 20 0.14 11.79 12.17
C ARG A 20 0.17 12.19 10.69
N HIS A 21 1.09 11.60 9.93
CA HIS A 21 1.11 11.74 8.48
C HIS A 21 0.11 10.77 7.82
N TYR A 22 -0.79 11.33 7.04
CA TYR A 22 -1.73 10.55 6.23
C TYR A 22 -1.23 10.44 4.81
N GLY A 23 -1.34 9.25 4.23
CA GLY A 23 -0.87 8.99 2.87
C GLY A 23 -1.88 8.24 2.01
N LEU A 24 -1.84 8.51 0.73
CA LEU A 24 -2.48 7.72 -0.31
C LEU A 24 -1.46 7.35 -1.38
N ARG A 25 -1.66 6.20 -2.01
CA ARG A 25 -0.84 5.72 -3.12
C ARG A 25 -1.71 5.47 -4.33
N VAL A 26 -1.37 6.13 -5.45
CA VAL A 26 -2.10 6.00 -6.71
C VAL A 26 -1.98 4.58 -7.26
N ASN A 27 -3.09 4.03 -7.73
CA ASN A 27 -3.12 2.74 -8.40
C ASN A 27 -2.72 2.87 -9.86
N THR A 28 -1.44 2.69 -10.14
CA THR A 28 -0.87 2.82 -11.49
C THR A 28 -1.34 1.73 -12.47
N ASN A 29 -2.03 0.69 -11.99
CA ASN A 29 -2.70 -0.29 -12.85
C ASN A 29 -3.98 0.26 -13.51
N LYS A 30 -4.57 1.32 -12.97
CA LYS A 30 -5.82 1.92 -13.45
C LYS A 30 -5.67 3.32 -14.03
N ILE A 31 -4.76 4.12 -13.49
CA ILE A 31 -4.59 5.52 -13.87
C ILE A 31 -3.13 5.94 -13.70
N SER A 32 -2.62 6.76 -14.61
CA SER A 32 -1.30 7.34 -14.43
C SER A 32 -1.30 8.33 -13.26
N VAL A 33 -0.13 8.55 -12.65
CA VAL A 33 0.01 9.55 -11.58
C VAL A 33 -0.36 10.94 -12.08
N GLU A 34 0.09 11.27 -13.30
CA GLU A 34 -0.20 12.56 -13.93
C GLU A 34 -1.70 12.80 -14.12
N ASP A 35 -2.42 11.81 -14.65
CA ASP A 35 -3.86 11.94 -14.86
C ASP A 35 -4.64 11.93 -13.55
N PHE A 36 -4.18 11.16 -12.56
CA PHE A 36 -4.78 11.21 -11.23
C PHE A 36 -4.66 12.60 -10.60
N LEU A 37 -3.51 13.26 -10.71
CA LEU A 37 -3.31 14.60 -10.16
C LEU A 37 -4.20 15.66 -10.84
N LYS A 38 -4.54 15.48 -12.13
CA LYS A 38 -5.48 16.39 -12.84
C LYS A 38 -6.91 16.31 -12.29
N ILE A 39 -7.31 15.14 -11.79
CA ILE A 39 -8.67 14.90 -11.30
C ILE A 39 -8.78 14.85 -9.77
N ALA A 40 -7.65 14.87 -9.06
CA ALA A 40 -7.64 14.82 -7.60
C ALA A 40 -8.41 16.00 -7.00
N PRO A 41 -9.43 15.75 -6.16
CA PRO A 41 -10.30 16.81 -5.63
C PRO A 41 -9.67 17.56 -4.44
N TRP A 42 -8.45 17.16 -4.03
CA TRP A 42 -7.75 17.74 -2.88
C TRP A 42 -6.31 18.09 -3.23
N PRO A 43 -5.71 19.04 -2.48
CA PRO A 43 -4.27 19.26 -2.54
C PRO A 43 -3.52 18.01 -2.07
N LEU A 44 -2.55 17.59 -2.86
CA LEU A 44 -1.68 16.45 -2.56
C LEU A 44 -0.24 16.90 -2.57
N ARG A 45 0.55 16.44 -1.60
CA ARG A 45 1.99 16.70 -1.52
C ARG A 45 2.74 15.40 -1.77
N PRO A 46 3.69 15.33 -2.72
CA PRO A 46 4.43 14.10 -3.00
C PRO A 46 5.16 13.56 -1.77
N VAL A 47 5.16 12.24 -1.61
CA VAL A 47 6.09 11.55 -0.71
C VAL A 47 7.44 11.47 -1.43
N PRO A 48 8.53 12.08 -0.90
CA PRO A 48 9.76 12.29 -1.68
C PRO A 48 10.44 11.02 -2.20
N TRP A 49 10.17 9.88 -1.59
CA TRP A 49 10.81 8.61 -1.92
C TRP A 49 9.88 7.58 -2.57
N ILE A 50 8.60 7.96 -2.83
CA ILE A 50 7.59 7.09 -3.47
C ILE A 50 7.02 7.81 -4.68
N SER A 51 7.24 7.27 -5.88
CA SER A 51 6.85 7.92 -7.14
C SER A 51 5.34 8.12 -7.33
N ASN A 52 4.52 7.24 -6.75
CA ASN A 52 3.05 7.28 -6.82
C ASN A 52 2.39 7.54 -5.45
N GLY A 53 3.18 7.94 -4.44
CA GLY A 53 2.72 8.20 -3.07
C GLY A 53 2.55 9.68 -2.77
N PHE A 54 1.50 10.03 -2.02
CA PHE A 54 1.19 11.41 -1.67
C PHE A 54 0.71 11.52 -0.23
N TYR A 55 1.11 12.62 0.42
CA TYR A 55 0.50 13.08 1.67
C TYR A 55 -0.79 13.83 1.39
N TYR A 56 -1.73 13.71 2.31
CA TYR A 56 -2.94 14.53 2.35
C TYR A 56 -3.24 15.00 3.77
N ASP A 57 -4.05 16.05 3.90
CA ASP A 57 -4.51 16.56 5.19
C ASP A 57 -5.67 15.69 5.71
N GLY A 58 -5.36 14.79 6.63
CA GLY A 58 -6.33 13.84 7.19
C GLY A 58 -7.35 14.46 8.16
N ASP A 59 -7.11 15.69 8.63
CA ASP A 59 -8.04 16.40 9.50
C ASP A 59 -9.16 17.09 8.70
N GLN A 60 -8.85 17.48 7.47
CA GLN A 60 -9.79 18.18 6.59
C GLN A 60 -10.43 17.26 5.53
N ILE A 61 -9.75 16.18 5.16
CA ILE A 61 -10.10 15.34 4.01
C ILE A 61 -10.43 13.92 4.47
N GLN A 62 -11.52 13.36 3.93
CA GLN A 62 -11.91 11.97 4.19
C GLN A 62 -11.88 11.13 2.89
N PRO A 63 -10.69 10.77 2.38
CA PRO A 63 -10.55 10.10 1.09
C PRO A 63 -11.27 8.75 1.03
N ALA A 64 -11.39 8.05 2.18
CA ALA A 64 -12.09 6.77 2.26
C ALA A 64 -13.59 6.84 1.90
N LYS A 65 -14.19 8.03 1.89
CA LYS A 65 -15.59 8.26 1.52
C LYS A 65 -15.76 8.73 0.07
N HIS A 66 -14.67 9.01 -0.64
CA HIS A 66 -14.72 9.54 -1.99
C HIS A 66 -14.98 8.42 -3.04
N PRO A 67 -15.76 8.68 -4.10
CA PRO A 67 -16.01 7.71 -5.17
C PRO A 67 -14.75 7.08 -5.77
N TYR A 68 -13.66 7.81 -5.87
CA TYR A 68 -12.39 7.30 -6.40
C TYR A 68 -11.74 6.23 -5.52
N TYR A 69 -12.00 6.25 -4.21
CA TYR A 69 -11.60 5.17 -3.32
C TYR A 69 -12.34 3.87 -3.66
N PHE A 70 -13.65 3.97 -3.85
CA PHE A 70 -14.48 2.82 -4.25
C PHE A 70 -14.22 2.35 -5.69
N ALA A 71 -13.73 3.23 -6.55
CA ALA A 71 -13.24 2.89 -7.89
C ALA A 71 -11.84 2.24 -7.87
N GLY A 72 -11.17 2.23 -6.72
CA GLY A 72 -9.83 1.67 -6.56
C GLY A 72 -8.74 2.46 -7.27
N LEU A 73 -8.88 3.80 -7.38
CA LEU A 73 -7.87 4.65 -8.01
C LEU A 73 -6.68 4.92 -7.09
N TYR A 74 -6.83 4.74 -5.78
CA TYR A 74 -5.75 4.87 -4.80
C TYR A 74 -5.98 3.97 -3.59
N TYR A 75 -4.89 3.65 -2.91
CA TYR A 75 -4.85 2.93 -1.64
C TYR A 75 -4.50 3.91 -0.51
N LEU A 76 -5.22 3.85 0.61
CA LEU A 76 -4.86 4.63 1.80
C LEU A 76 -3.82 3.85 2.60
N GLN A 77 -2.65 4.42 2.71
CA GLN A 77 -1.52 3.77 3.35
C GLN A 77 -0.62 4.82 4.01
N GLU A 78 -0.09 4.49 5.16
CA GLU A 78 0.92 5.30 5.82
C GLU A 78 2.18 5.34 4.93
N PRO A 79 2.82 6.53 4.76
CA PRO A 79 3.90 6.70 3.78
C PRO A 79 5.10 5.76 3.95
N SER A 80 5.53 5.47 5.19
CA SER A 80 6.63 4.53 5.41
C SER A 80 6.28 3.11 4.99
N ALA A 81 5.01 2.71 5.18
CA ALA A 81 4.52 1.40 4.78
C ALA A 81 4.44 1.18 3.26
N MET A 82 4.53 2.23 2.46
CA MET A 82 4.64 2.13 0.99
C MET A 82 6.04 1.67 0.55
N THR A 83 7.07 2.02 1.31
CA THR A 83 8.49 1.85 0.96
C THR A 83 8.89 0.41 0.59
N PRO A 84 8.51 -0.64 1.35
CA PRO A 84 8.99 -2.00 1.03
C PRO A 84 8.59 -2.47 -0.36
N ALA A 85 7.36 -2.21 -0.78
CA ALA A 85 6.88 -2.62 -2.11
C ALA A 85 7.45 -1.73 -3.23
N ASP A 86 7.67 -0.45 -2.94
CA ASP A 86 8.27 0.49 -3.89
C ASP A 86 9.73 0.11 -4.22
N ARG A 87 10.51 -0.24 -3.19
CA ARG A 87 11.95 -0.55 -3.34
C ARG A 87 12.26 -1.88 -3.99
N LEU A 88 11.30 -2.79 -4.07
CA LEU A 88 11.51 -4.04 -4.78
C LEU A 88 11.55 -3.80 -6.29
N LEU A 89 12.65 -4.26 -6.91
CA LEU A 89 12.81 -4.26 -8.36
C LEU A 89 11.99 -5.42 -8.92
N ILE A 90 10.80 -5.10 -9.41
CA ILE A 90 9.87 -6.07 -10.00
C ILE A 90 9.60 -5.65 -11.43
N GLU A 91 9.75 -6.62 -12.34
CA GLU A 91 9.50 -6.45 -13.76
C GLU A 91 8.27 -7.27 -14.22
N PRO A 92 7.59 -6.81 -15.29
CA PRO A 92 6.52 -7.59 -15.92
C PRO A 92 7.00 -8.98 -16.34
N GLY A 93 6.37 -10.03 -15.78
CA GLY A 93 6.75 -11.44 -16.01
C GLY A 93 7.32 -12.13 -14.78
N ASP A 94 7.70 -11.40 -13.75
CA ASP A 94 8.27 -11.95 -12.52
C ASP A 94 7.28 -12.82 -11.74
N ARG A 95 7.85 -13.66 -10.87
CA ARG A 95 7.13 -14.45 -9.87
C ARG A 95 7.38 -13.86 -8.49
N VAL A 96 6.36 -13.25 -7.91
CA VAL A 96 6.45 -12.52 -6.65
C VAL A 96 5.65 -13.25 -5.57
N LEU A 97 6.24 -13.40 -4.38
CA LEU A 97 5.59 -13.95 -3.20
C LEU A 97 5.51 -12.90 -2.09
N ASP A 98 4.28 -12.57 -1.66
CA ASP A 98 4.02 -11.79 -0.45
C ASP A 98 3.47 -12.72 0.65
N VAL A 99 4.30 -13.03 1.64
CA VAL A 99 3.97 -14.01 2.70
C VAL A 99 3.08 -13.44 3.81
N CYS A 100 2.98 -12.09 3.91
CA CYS A 100 2.18 -11.38 4.90
C CYS A 100 1.34 -10.29 4.20
N ALA A 101 0.52 -10.72 3.23
CA ALA A 101 -0.05 -9.83 2.24
C ALA A 101 -1.24 -8.99 2.74
N ALA A 102 -2.03 -9.49 3.68
CA ALA A 102 -3.24 -8.80 4.10
C ALA A 102 -2.93 -7.52 4.93
N PRO A 103 -3.73 -6.47 4.73
CA PRO A 103 -4.94 -6.35 3.90
C PRO A 103 -4.70 -6.05 2.41
N GLY A 104 -3.46 -6.01 1.92
CA GLY A 104 -3.15 -5.86 0.50
C GLY A 104 -2.36 -4.60 0.13
N GLY A 105 -1.92 -3.79 1.10
CA GLY A 105 -1.20 -2.56 0.82
C GLY A 105 0.08 -2.77 0.01
N LYS A 106 0.88 -3.78 0.33
CA LYS A 106 2.07 -4.15 -0.45
C LYS A 106 1.68 -4.97 -1.68
N ALA A 107 0.83 -5.98 -1.51
CA ALA A 107 0.44 -6.89 -2.59
C ALA A 107 -0.19 -6.16 -3.80
N THR A 108 -0.99 -5.11 -3.58
CA THR A 108 -1.59 -4.32 -4.67
C THR A 108 -0.54 -3.51 -5.45
N GLU A 109 0.52 -3.03 -4.81
CA GLU A 109 1.63 -2.37 -5.49
C GLU A 109 2.49 -3.35 -6.28
N LEU A 110 2.83 -4.48 -5.66
CA LEU A 110 3.57 -5.55 -6.33
C LEU A 110 2.83 -6.05 -7.58
N GLY A 111 1.51 -6.21 -7.46
CA GLY A 111 0.66 -6.60 -8.59
C GLY A 111 0.58 -5.53 -9.69
N ALA A 112 0.56 -4.25 -9.35
CA ALA A 112 0.60 -3.16 -10.31
C ALA A 112 1.91 -3.13 -11.11
N LYS A 113 3.06 -3.33 -10.44
CA LYS A 113 4.37 -3.43 -11.10
C LYS A 113 4.47 -4.58 -12.10
N LEU A 114 3.77 -5.67 -11.87
CA LEU A 114 3.72 -6.80 -12.81
C LEU A 114 2.95 -6.50 -14.11
N GLN A 115 2.16 -5.42 -14.17
CA GLN A 115 1.44 -4.98 -15.38
C GLN A 115 0.64 -6.09 -16.10
N GLY A 116 -0.04 -6.93 -15.32
CA GLY A 116 -0.81 -8.05 -15.87
C GLY A 116 0.01 -9.26 -16.35
N LYS A 117 1.34 -9.23 -16.24
CA LYS A 117 2.26 -10.32 -16.63
C LYS A 117 2.90 -10.95 -15.41
N GLY A 118 3.27 -12.23 -15.49
CA GLY A 118 3.88 -12.94 -14.36
C GLY A 118 2.90 -13.45 -13.33
N VAL A 119 3.34 -13.66 -12.09
CA VAL A 119 2.54 -14.26 -11.00
C VAL A 119 2.77 -13.53 -9.69
N LEU A 120 1.68 -13.10 -9.05
CA LEU A 120 1.70 -12.68 -7.65
C LEU A 120 1.05 -13.77 -6.79
N MET A 121 1.81 -14.36 -5.87
CA MET A 121 1.30 -15.21 -4.81
C MET A 121 1.19 -14.38 -3.52
N ALA A 122 -0.02 -14.18 -3.04
CA ALA A 122 -0.28 -13.39 -1.84
C ALA A 122 -0.87 -14.30 -0.74
N ASN A 123 -0.15 -14.44 0.38
CA ASN A 123 -0.53 -15.29 1.50
C ASN A 123 -0.79 -14.48 2.76
N ASP A 124 -1.70 -14.96 3.60
CA ASP A 124 -1.86 -14.49 4.97
C ASP A 124 -2.34 -15.64 5.85
N ILE A 125 -1.79 -15.74 7.06
CA ILE A 125 -2.16 -16.78 8.02
C ILE A 125 -3.60 -16.64 8.51
N SER A 126 -4.15 -15.42 8.52
CA SER A 126 -5.51 -15.14 8.99
C SER A 126 -6.52 -15.19 7.85
N ASN A 127 -7.45 -16.16 7.92
CA ASN A 127 -8.55 -16.27 6.95
C ASN A 127 -9.46 -15.02 6.91
N SER A 128 -9.68 -14.35 8.03
CA SER A 128 -10.49 -13.13 8.09
C SER A 128 -9.78 -11.97 7.38
N ARG A 129 -8.47 -11.81 7.59
CA ARG A 129 -7.65 -10.81 6.91
C ARG A 129 -7.53 -11.10 5.41
N ALA A 130 -7.44 -12.37 5.01
CA ALA A 130 -7.36 -12.77 3.61
C ALA A 130 -8.60 -12.38 2.79
N LYS A 131 -9.79 -12.24 3.41
CA LYS A 131 -10.98 -11.69 2.74
C LYS A 131 -10.79 -10.22 2.36
N GLY A 132 -10.18 -9.42 3.24
CA GLY A 132 -9.84 -8.03 2.94
C GLY A 132 -8.79 -7.91 1.82
N LEU A 133 -7.79 -8.79 1.83
CA LEU A 133 -6.80 -8.89 0.77
C LEU A 133 -7.46 -9.17 -0.59
N LEU A 134 -8.32 -10.18 -0.69
CA LEU A 134 -9.01 -10.54 -1.93
C LEU A 134 -9.82 -9.36 -2.47
N LYS A 135 -10.62 -8.71 -1.61
CA LYS A 135 -11.39 -7.53 -1.96
C LYS A 135 -10.50 -6.42 -2.54
N ASN A 136 -9.36 -6.14 -1.92
CA ASN A 136 -8.46 -5.09 -2.39
C ASN A 136 -7.77 -5.45 -3.71
N ILE A 137 -7.37 -6.71 -3.89
CA ILE A 137 -6.81 -7.21 -5.15
C ILE A 137 -7.80 -7.06 -6.31
N GLU A 138 -9.06 -7.45 -6.09
CA GLU A 138 -10.13 -7.28 -7.08
C GLU A 138 -10.42 -5.81 -7.37
N LEU A 139 -10.56 -4.99 -6.31
CA LEU A 139 -10.79 -3.56 -6.43
C LEU A 139 -9.68 -2.85 -7.21
N PHE A 140 -8.44 -3.29 -7.06
CA PHE A 140 -7.28 -2.71 -7.75
C PHE A 140 -7.08 -3.25 -9.17
N GLY A 141 -7.88 -4.22 -9.60
CA GLY A 141 -7.82 -4.79 -10.94
C GLY A 141 -6.56 -5.63 -11.17
N ILE A 142 -6.01 -6.24 -10.11
CA ILE A 142 -4.84 -7.12 -10.23
C ILE A 142 -5.31 -8.47 -10.75
N GLY A 143 -5.18 -8.67 -12.07
CA GLY A 143 -5.60 -9.90 -12.78
C GLY A 143 -4.57 -11.02 -12.83
N ASN A 144 -3.36 -10.80 -12.34
CA ASN A 144 -2.29 -11.79 -12.30
C ASN A 144 -2.70 -12.92 -11.33
N LYS A 145 -2.50 -14.17 -11.73
CA LYS A 145 -2.96 -15.35 -10.99
C LYS A 145 -2.52 -15.27 -9.53
N ILE A 146 -3.50 -15.08 -8.66
CA ILE A 146 -3.30 -15.00 -7.21
C ILE A 146 -3.58 -16.38 -6.65
N GLY A 147 -2.52 -17.02 -6.15
CA GLY A 147 -2.65 -18.23 -5.35
C GLY A 147 -2.92 -17.85 -3.89
N ARG A 148 -4.05 -18.27 -3.32
CA ARG A 148 -4.29 -18.23 -1.89
C ARG A 148 -3.66 -19.48 -1.28
N ALA A 149 -2.54 -19.35 -0.59
CA ALA A 149 -2.05 -20.40 0.28
C ALA A 149 -2.46 -20.06 1.72
N SER A 150 -3.39 -20.82 2.29
CA SER A 150 -3.62 -20.86 3.73
C SER A 150 -2.67 -21.93 4.27
N CYS A 151 -1.55 -21.53 4.83
CA CYS A 151 -0.75 -22.45 5.64
C CYS A 151 -1.48 -22.68 6.96
N ARG A 152 -2.35 -23.67 6.99
CA ARG A 152 -2.76 -24.31 8.24
C ARG A 152 -1.65 -25.31 8.57
N GLU A 153 -0.84 -25.02 9.56
CA GLU A 153 -0.13 -26.07 10.29
C GLU A 153 -1.20 -26.99 10.86
N ARG A 154 -1.22 -28.24 10.41
CA ARG A 154 -1.90 -29.31 11.11
C ARG A 154 -0.95 -29.73 12.22
N GLY A 155 -1.16 -29.21 13.42
CA GLY A 155 -0.67 -29.84 14.63
C GLY A 155 -1.44 -31.13 14.89
#